data_7dd0dec8572aa14a7a7e00a4a8ae7d91
#
_entry.id   7dd0dec8572aa14a7a7e00a4a8ae7d91
#
_cell.length_a   1.000
_cell.length_b   1.000
_cell.length_c   1.000
_cell.angle_alpha   90.00
_cell.angle_beta   90.00
_cell.angle_gamma   90.00
#
_symmetry.space_group_name_H-M   'P 1'
#
loop_
_entity.id
_entity.type
_entity.pdbx_description
1 polymer ?
#
loop_
_entity_poly.entity_id
_entity_poly.type
_entity_poly.pdbx_seq_one_letter_code
_entity_poly.pdbx_strand_id
1 'polypeptide(L)'
;MVERLRTQGIRDERVLAAMQAVPRHAFVDEGLAFSAYDDTPLPIGFQQTISQPYVVARMIELLRAGRELGRTLEVGAGCGYQAAVLSQVASEVFAVERIRGLLDRARANLRPLRLPNVRLKLADGSLGLPEAAPFDSIIVAAGALGLPPALKEQLAPGGRLIVPVGGADQRLLLVERQGNNFRETWFEAVRFVPLLGGTE
;
A
#
# COMPACT_ATOMS: atom_id res chain seq x y z
N MET A 1 -15.95 -9.85 4.94
CA MET A 1 -14.97 -9.19 4.06
C MET A 1 -14.37 -10.17 3.05
N VAL A 2 -13.63 -11.19 3.47
CA VAL A 2 -12.88 -12.08 2.55
C VAL A 2 -13.74 -12.76 1.50
N GLU A 3 -14.92 -13.31 1.86
CA GLU A 3 -15.84 -13.90 0.86
C GLU A 3 -16.31 -12.88 -0.20
N ARG A 4 -16.52 -11.62 0.19
CA ARG A 4 -16.82 -10.55 -0.76
C ARG A 4 -15.65 -10.31 -1.71
N LEU A 5 -14.41 -10.28 -1.22
CA LEU A 5 -13.22 -10.14 -2.05
C LEU A 5 -13.10 -11.27 -3.08
N ARG A 6 -13.40 -12.52 -2.68
CA ARG A 6 -13.45 -13.67 -3.62
C ARG A 6 -14.51 -13.45 -4.71
N THR A 7 -15.72 -13.01 -4.33
CA THR A 7 -16.81 -12.72 -5.27
C THR A 7 -16.44 -11.59 -6.23
N GLN A 8 -15.69 -10.60 -5.75
CA GLN A 8 -15.18 -9.48 -6.55
C GLN A 8 -13.99 -9.85 -7.46
N GLY A 9 -13.51 -11.08 -7.39
CA GLY A 9 -12.49 -11.60 -8.30
C GLY A 9 -11.08 -11.70 -7.75
N ILE A 10 -10.83 -11.45 -6.47
CA ILE A 10 -9.53 -11.72 -5.83
C ILE A 10 -9.34 -13.25 -5.76
N ARG A 11 -8.23 -13.74 -6.32
CA ARG A 11 -7.93 -15.16 -6.45
C ARG A 11 -6.69 -15.61 -5.67
N ASP A 12 -5.82 -14.68 -5.29
CA ASP A 12 -4.60 -15.01 -4.54
C ASP A 12 -4.95 -15.35 -3.09
N GLU A 13 -4.91 -16.65 -2.74
CA GLU A 13 -5.26 -17.15 -1.41
C GLU A 13 -4.33 -16.62 -0.31
N ARG A 14 -3.08 -16.29 -0.62
CA ARG A 14 -2.17 -15.68 0.36
C ARG A 14 -2.58 -14.24 0.68
N VAL A 15 -3.06 -13.50 -0.33
CA VAL A 15 -3.62 -12.16 -0.12
C VAL A 15 -4.90 -12.25 0.70
N LEU A 16 -5.81 -13.15 0.37
CA LEU A 16 -7.06 -13.35 1.12
C LEU A 16 -6.79 -13.74 2.58
N ALA A 17 -5.83 -14.64 2.81
CA ALA A 17 -5.40 -15.04 4.15
C ALA A 17 -4.80 -13.86 4.94
N ALA A 18 -3.95 -13.04 4.29
CA ALA A 18 -3.39 -11.84 4.90
C ALA A 18 -4.47 -10.82 5.29
N MET A 19 -5.44 -10.58 4.40
CA MET A 19 -6.59 -9.71 4.66
C MET A 19 -7.46 -10.21 5.83
N GLN A 20 -7.57 -11.53 5.98
CA GLN A 20 -8.32 -12.15 7.07
C GLN A 20 -7.58 -12.07 8.42
N ALA A 21 -6.26 -12.21 8.39
CA ALA A 21 -5.43 -12.22 9.60
C ALA A 21 -5.32 -10.86 10.27
N VAL A 22 -5.43 -9.76 9.51
CA VAL A 22 -5.27 -8.41 10.04
C VAL A 22 -6.61 -7.82 10.48
N PRO A 23 -6.79 -7.49 11.77
CA PRO A 23 -8.05 -6.97 12.31
C PRO A 23 -8.26 -5.52 11.88
N ARG A 24 -8.90 -5.29 10.73
CA ARG A 24 -9.06 -3.96 10.12
C ARG A 24 -9.74 -2.95 11.05
N HIS A 25 -10.68 -3.40 11.91
CA HIS A 25 -11.35 -2.53 12.88
C HIS A 25 -10.40 -1.89 13.89
N ALA A 26 -9.23 -2.47 14.14
CA ALA A 26 -8.20 -1.89 15.01
C ALA A 26 -7.46 -0.68 14.40
N PHE A 27 -7.70 -0.38 13.12
CA PHE A 27 -7.02 0.70 12.38
C PHE A 27 -7.92 1.91 12.11
N VAL A 28 -9.16 1.86 12.52
CA VAL A 28 -10.14 2.95 12.42
C VAL A 28 -10.54 3.45 13.80
N ASP A 29 -11.22 4.60 13.87
CA ASP A 29 -11.77 5.09 15.12
C ASP A 29 -12.87 4.15 15.62
N GLU A 30 -13.02 4.01 16.95
CA GLU A 30 -13.96 3.09 17.57
C GLU A 30 -15.40 3.25 17.04
N GLY A 31 -15.83 4.50 16.82
CA GLY A 31 -17.14 4.80 16.24
C GLY A 31 -17.35 4.29 14.80
N LEU A 32 -16.27 3.92 14.10
CA LEU A 32 -16.29 3.38 12.74
C LEU A 32 -16.03 1.87 12.68
N ALA A 33 -15.78 1.22 13.82
CA ALA A 33 -15.39 -0.19 13.87
C ALA A 33 -16.45 -1.12 13.24
N PHE A 34 -17.75 -0.78 13.33
CA PHE A 34 -18.84 -1.55 12.74
C PHE A 34 -18.80 -1.55 11.20
N SER A 35 -18.30 -0.47 10.58
CA SER A 35 -18.14 -0.35 9.11
C SER A 35 -16.76 -0.76 8.61
N ALA A 36 -15.84 -1.15 9.50
CA ALA A 36 -14.45 -1.42 9.13
C ALA A 36 -14.30 -2.49 8.04
N TYR A 37 -15.24 -3.42 7.96
CA TYR A 37 -15.20 -4.52 7.00
C TYR A 37 -16.10 -4.32 5.78
N ASP A 38 -16.76 -3.15 5.67
CA ASP A 38 -17.46 -2.75 4.44
C ASP A 38 -16.45 -2.40 3.35
N ASP A 39 -16.83 -2.57 2.09
CA ASP A 39 -15.93 -2.30 0.96
C ASP A 39 -15.94 -0.82 0.58
N THR A 40 -15.64 0.02 1.56
CA THR A 40 -15.59 1.48 1.42
C THR A 40 -14.35 2.04 2.10
N PRO A 41 -13.81 3.18 1.62
CA PRO A 41 -12.79 3.92 2.36
C PRO A 41 -13.41 4.56 3.61
N LEU A 42 -12.65 4.64 4.70
CA LEU A 42 -13.09 5.28 5.94
C LEU A 42 -12.09 6.37 6.35
N PRO A 43 -12.53 7.47 7.00
CA PRO A 43 -11.63 8.54 7.45
C PRO A 43 -10.71 8.03 8.57
N ILE A 44 -9.45 8.50 8.53
CA ILE A 44 -8.43 8.23 9.55
C ILE A 44 -7.82 9.51 10.14
N GLY A 45 -8.49 10.65 9.94
CA GLY A 45 -7.97 11.97 10.32
C GLY A 45 -7.08 12.59 9.24
N PHE A 46 -6.66 13.81 9.46
CA PHE A 46 -5.76 14.56 8.56
C PHE A 46 -6.24 14.61 7.10
N GLN A 47 -7.55 14.58 6.85
CA GLN A 47 -8.17 14.49 5.52
C GLN A 47 -7.70 13.25 4.71
N GLN A 48 -7.25 12.20 5.41
CA GLN A 48 -6.83 10.93 4.81
C GLN A 48 -7.82 9.82 5.12
N THR A 49 -7.71 8.74 4.36
CA THR A 49 -8.59 7.57 4.49
C THR A 49 -7.78 6.27 4.53
N ILE A 50 -8.30 5.26 5.24
CA ILE A 50 -7.93 3.87 5.00
C ILE A 50 -8.62 3.41 3.72
N SER A 51 -7.87 2.88 2.76
CA SER A 51 -8.40 2.44 1.46
C SER A 51 -9.43 1.32 1.63
N GLN A 52 -10.40 1.22 0.72
CA GLN A 52 -11.37 0.12 0.74
C GLN A 52 -10.68 -1.25 0.64
N PRO A 53 -11.21 -2.29 1.29
CA PRO A 53 -10.60 -3.62 1.31
C PRO A 53 -10.30 -4.20 -0.06
N TYR A 54 -11.22 -4.05 -1.03
CA TYR A 54 -11.00 -4.55 -2.39
C TYR A 54 -9.75 -3.94 -3.04
N VAL A 55 -9.58 -2.62 -2.95
CA VAL A 55 -8.44 -1.94 -3.58
C VAL A 55 -7.11 -2.39 -2.95
N VAL A 56 -7.05 -2.52 -1.62
CA VAL A 56 -5.85 -3.04 -0.93
C VAL A 56 -5.52 -4.46 -1.42
N ALA A 57 -6.51 -5.37 -1.41
CA ALA A 57 -6.32 -6.75 -1.86
C ALA A 57 -5.90 -6.81 -3.34
N ARG A 58 -6.55 -6.01 -4.20
CA ARG A 58 -6.29 -5.98 -5.64
C ARG A 58 -4.90 -5.48 -5.98
N MET A 59 -4.46 -4.39 -5.35
CA MET A 59 -3.10 -3.87 -5.56
C MET A 59 -2.04 -4.88 -5.12
N ILE A 60 -2.21 -5.54 -3.98
CA ILE A 60 -1.28 -6.55 -3.49
C ILE A 60 -1.30 -7.78 -4.41
N GLU A 61 -2.47 -8.24 -4.87
CA GLU A 61 -2.60 -9.35 -5.81
C GLU A 61 -1.87 -9.08 -7.13
N LEU A 62 -2.10 -7.89 -7.74
CA LEU A 62 -1.43 -7.48 -8.98
C LEU A 62 0.09 -7.37 -8.80
N LEU A 63 0.53 -6.83 -7.68
CA LEU A 63 1.95 -6.69 -7.36
C LEU A 63 2.62 -8.04 -7.16
N ARG A 64 1.93 -8.98 -6.49
CA ARG A 64 2.39 -10.35 -6.30
C ARG A 64 2.42 -11.14 -7.61
N ALA A 65 1.31 -11.21 -8.31
CA ALA A 65 1.13 -12.06 -9.49
C ALA A 65 1.75 -13.46 -9.31
N GLY A 66 1.47 -14.10 -8.17
CA GLY A 66 1.93 -15.44 -7.81
C GLY A 66 3.36 -15.55 -7.25
N ARG A 67 4.14 -14.45 -7.20
CA ARG A 67 5.50 -14.43 -6.63
C ARG A 67 5.53 -13.92 -5.17
N GLU A 68 6.66 -14.05 -4.51
CA GLU A 68 6.92 -13.39 -3.23
C GLU A 68 7.12 -11.89 -3.45
N LEU A 69 6.62 -11.06 -2.54
CA LEU A 69 6.82 -9.61 -2.61
C LEU A 69 8.25 -9.18 -2.26
N GLY A 70 8.96 -10.00 -1.48
CA GLY A 70 10.32 -9.71 -1.07
C GLY A 70 10.41 -8.46 -0.18
N ARG A 71 11.44 -7.66 -0.41
CA ARG A 71 11.65 -6.37 0.23
C ARG A 71 10.73 -5.33 -0.39
N THR A 72 9.78 -4.85 0.41
CA THR A 72 8.66 -4.04 -0.08
C THR A 72 8.69 -2.63 0.50
N LEU A 73 8.53 -1.62 -0.37
CA LEU A 73 8.26 -0.23 0.03
C LEU A 73 6.77 0.06 -0.11
N GLU A 74 6.16 0.54 0.96
CA GLU A 74 4.84 1.18 0.95
C GLU A 74 5.00 2.70 1.06
N VAL A 75 4.39 3.43 0.13
CA VAL A 75 4.30 4.88 0.13
C VAL A 75 2.89 5.30 0.53
N GLY A 76 2.76 6.02 1.65
CA GLY A 76 1.50 6.41 2.25
C GLY A 76 0.99 5.37 3.25
N ALA A 77 1.72 5.16 4.35
CA ALA A 77 1.38 4.18 5.39
C ALA A 77 0.02 4.47 6.08
N GLY A 78 -0.37 5.76 6.15
CA GLY A 78 -1.62 6.18 6.78
C GLY A 78 -1.74 5.68 8.22
N CYS A 79 -2.77 4.88 8.51
CA CYS A 79 -2.98 4.26 9.81
C CYS A 79 -2.18 2.95 10.02
N GLY A 80 -1.42 2.47 9.02
CA GLY A 80 -0.61 1.26 9.09
C GLY A 80 -1.33 -0.04 8.69
N TYR A 81 -2.58 0.00 8.26
CA TYR A 81 -3.33 -1.20 7.90
C TYR A 81 -2.70 -1.99 6.75
N GLN A 82 -2.39 -1.31 5.64
CA GLN A 82 -1.81 -1.97 4.47
C GLN A 82 -0.40 -2.50 4.79
N ALA A 83 0.41 -1.78 5.61
CA ALA A 83 1.68 -2.29 6.12
C ALA A 83 1.50 -3.61 6.88
N ALA A 84 0.46 -3.71 7.73
CA ALA A 84 0.16 -4.95 8.46
C ALA A 84 -0.24 -6.09 7.51
N VAL A 85 -1.03 -5.83 6.47
CA VAL A 85 -1.39 -6.83 5.45
C VAL A 85 -0.15 -7.26 4.66
N LEU A 86 0.67 -6.30 4.21
CA LEU A 86 1.92 -6.57 3.49
C LEU A 86 2.89 -7.42 4.31
N SER A 87 2.95 -7.23 5.63
CA SER A 87 3.81 -8.00 6.51
C SER A 87 3.57 -9.51 6.48
N GLN A 88 2.36 -9.94 6.08
CA GLN A 88 1.98 -11.35 5.98
C GLN A 88 2.44 -12.01 4.66
N VAL A 89 2.83 -11.20 3.66
CA VAL A 89 3.15 -11.66 2.29
C VAL A 89 4.46 -11.10 1.75
N ALA A 90 5.19 -10.33 2.55
CA ALA A 90 6.49 -9.75 2.23
C ALA A 90 7.55 -10.20 3.26
N SER A 91 8.80 -10.29 2.84
CA SER A 91 9.90 -10.58 3.77
C SER A 91 10.22 -9.41 4.70
N GLU A 92 10.15 -8.19 4.17
CA GLU A 92 10.41 -6.94 4.87
C GLU A 92 9.55 -5.82 4.28
N VAL A 93 8.94 -5.00 5.13
CA VAL A 93 8.09 -3.87 4.74
C VAL A 93 8.68 -2.59 5.29
N PHE A 94 9.03 -1.67 4.39
CA PHE A 94 9.36 -0.28 4.70
C PHE A 94 8.13 0.56 4.35
N ALA A 95 7.51 1.19 5.33
CA ALA A 95 6.33 2.01 5.10
C ALA A 95 6.64 3.47 5.45
N VAL A 96 6.52 4.34 4.47
CA VAL A 96 6.77 5.77 4.63
C VAL A 96 5.47 6.55 4.71
N GLU A 97 5.45 7.53 5.61
CA GLU A 97 4.33 8.45 5.79
C GLU A 97 4.87 9.86 5.92
N ARG A 98 4.22 10.83 5.25
CA ARG A 98 4.63 12.24 5.28
C ARG A 98 4.04 13.02 6.45
N ILE A 99 2.90 12.59 6.97
CA ILE A 99 2.16 13.23 8.07
C ILE A 99 2.55 12.58 9.38
N ARG A 100 3.26 13.32 10.25
CA ARG A 100 3.74 12.81 11.53
C ARG A 100 2.63 12.23 12.40
N GLY A 101 1.48 12.91 12.49
CA GLY A 101 0.35 12.45 13.30
C GLY A 101 -0.20 11.09 12.83
N LEU A 102 -0.22 10.84 11.51
CA LEU A 102 -0.59 9.52 10.96
C LEU A 102 0.48 8.47 11.22
N LEU A 103 1.75 8.81 11.09
CA LEU A 103 2.86 7.91 11.41
C LEU A 103 2.81 7.45 12.87
N ASP A 104 2.51 8.35 13.79
CA ASP A 104 2.38 8.04 15.23
C ASP A 104 1.15 7.15 15.48
N ARG A 105 0.04 7.40 14.79
CA ARG A 105 -1.13 6.52 14.78
C ARG A 105 -0.79 5.12 14.24
N ALA A 106 -0.07 5.04 13.11
CA ALA A 106 0.37 3.76 12.56
C ALA A 106 1.24 2.97 13.55
N ARG A 107 2.18 3.63 14.23
CA ARG A 107 3.00 3.02 15.29
C ARG A 107 2.15 2.45 16.43
N ALA A 108 1.16 3.23 16.89
CA ALA A 108 0.25 2.80 17.96
C ALA A 108 -0.58 1.58 17.54
N ASN A 109 -1.14 1.59 16.32
CA ASN A 109 -1.96 0.50 15.80
C ASN A 109 -1.15 -0.79 15.55
N LEU A 110 0.08 -0.68 15.07
CA LEU A 110 0.93 -1.83 14.76
C LEU A 110 1.60 -2.45 15.99
N ARG A 111 1.80 -1.68 17.06
CA ARG A 111 2.49 -2.13 18.28
C ARG A 111 1.90 -3.42 18.88
N PRO A 112 0.55 -3.57 19.04
CA PRO A 112 -0.04 -4.80 19.58
C PRO A 112 0.18 -6.03 18.68
N LEU A 113 0.34 -5.83 17.37
CA LEU A 113 0.48 -6.92 16.40
C LEU A 113 1.88 -7.53 16.36
N ARG A 114 2.89 -6.85 16.94
CA ARG A 114 4.28 -7.33 17.05
C ARG A 114 4.83 -7.82 15.71
N LEU A 115 4.80 -6.98 14.68
CA LEU A 115 5.26 -7.29 13.33
C LEU A 115 6.76 -6.91 13.17
N PRO A 116 7.70 -7.86 13.36
CA PRO A 116 9.14 -7.56 13.40
C PRO A 116 9.69 -7.16 12.03
N ASN A 117 8.99 -7.48 10.96
CA ASN A 117 9.38 -7.18 9.58
C ASN A 117 8.82 -5.85 9.03
N VAL A 118 8.13 -5.03 9.86
CA VAL A 118 7.62 -3.71 9.47
C VAL A 118 8.46 -2.60 10.06
N ARG A 119 8.90 -1.67 9.20
CA ARG A 119 9.65 -0.45 9.57
C ARG A 119 8.92 0.78 9.09
N LEU A 120 8.50 1.63 10.02
CA LEU A 120 7.82 2.90 9.74
C LEU A 120 8.82 4.07 9.74
N LYS A 121 8.71 4.95 8.75
CA LYS A 121 9.56 6.14 8.65
C LYS A 121 8.75 7.37 8.22
N LEU A 122 9.07 8.53 8.84
CA LEU A 122 8.61 9.83 8.36
C LEU A 122 9.47 10.20 7.14
N ALA A 123 8.84 10.30 5.97
CA ALA A 123 9.55 10.64 4.74
C ALA A 123 8.59 11.17 3.68
N ASP A 124 9.14 11.93 2.72
CA ASP A 124 8.48 12.28 1.47
C ASP A 124 8.43 11.05 0.57
N GLY A 125 7.26 10.43 0.45
CA GLY A 125 7.07 9.21 -0.32
C GLY A 125 7.28 9.37 -1.82
N SER A 126 7.20 10.61 -2.37
CA SER A 126 7.49 10.85 -3.78
C SER A 126 8.97 10.64 -4.13
N LEU A 127 9.84 10.75 -3.14
CA LEU A 127 11.27 10.46 -3.22
C LEU A 127 11.63 9.01 -2.90
N GLY A 128 10.64 8.21 -2.48
CA GLY A 128 10.86 6.84 -2.03
C GLY A 128 11.65 6.75 -0.72
N LEU A 129 12.54 5.76 -0.64
CA LEU A 129 13.41 5.53 0.50
C LEU A 129 14.81 5.05 0.00
N PRO A 130 15.64 5.95 -0.53
CA PRO A 130 16.89 5.59 -1.21
C PRO A 130 17.85 4.78 -0.34
N GLU A 131 17.92 5.09 0.97
CA GLU A 131 18.82 4.41 1.92
C GLU A 131 18.43 2.95 2.19
N ALA A 132 17.21 2.54 1.83
CA ALA A 132 16.74 1.17 1.96
C ALA A 132 16.57 0.46 0.61
N ALA A 133 16.75 1.17 -0.51
CA ALA A 133 16.68 0.59 -1.84
C ALA A 133 17.83 -0.42 -2.10
N PRO A 134 17.72 -1.34 -3.08
CA PRO A 134 16.57 -1.52 -3.97
C PRO A 134 15.42 -2.33 -3.35
N PHE A 135 14.20 -2.21 -3.94
CA PHE A 135 13.00 -2.91 -3.51
C PHE A 135 12.53 -3.92 -4.57
N ASP A 136 12.15 -5.12 -4.13
CA ASP A 136 11.50 -6.12 -4.99
C ASP A 136 10.09 -5.70 -5.37
N SER A 137 9.43 -4.97 -4.47
CA SER A 137 8.06 -4.49 -4.65
C SER A 137 7.89 -3.08 -4.09
N ILE A 138 7.14 -2.23 -4.81
CA ILE A 138 6.75 -0.90 -4.34
C ILE A 138 5.25 -0.75 -4.53
N ILE A 139 4.54 -0.34 -3.48
CA ILE A 139 3.10 -0.05 -3.51
C ILE A 139 2.86 1.39 -3.07
N VAL A 140 2.12 2.15 -3.86
CA VAL A 140 1.82 3.56 -3.58
C VAL A 140 0.33 3.70 -3.25
N ALA A 141 0.03 4.08 -2.01
CA ALA A 141 -1.33 4.26 -1.50
C ALA A 141 -1.81 5.73 -1.62
N ALA A 142 -1.35 6.43 -2.66
CA ALA A 142 -1.75 7.80 -2.98
C ALA A 142 -1.71 7.99 -4.50
N GLY A 143 -2.58 8.86 -5.04
CA GLY A 143 -2.69 9.14 -6.47
C GLY A 143 -1.62 10.10 -6.94
N ALA A 144 -0.77 9.69 -7.87
CA ALA A 144 0.24 10.52 -8.50
C ALA A 144 -0.25 11.11 -9.83
N LEU A 145 0.14 12.33 -10.17
CA LEU A 145 -0.16 12.89 -11.50
C LEU A 145 0.58 12.16 -12.63
N GLY A 146 1.70 11.53 -12.32
CA GLY A 146 2.53 10.70 -13.19
C GLY A 146 3.39 9.79 -12.34
N LEU A 147 4.02 8.80 -12.96
CA LEU A 147 4.91 7.86 -12.27
C LEU A 147 6.12 8.60 -11.67
N PRO A 148 6.33 8.61 -10.32
CA PRO A 148 7.47 9.26 -9.71
C PRO A 148 8.79 8.57 -10.14
N PRO A 149 9.73 9.30 -10.79
CA PRO A 149 10.98 8.70 -11.29
C PRO A 149 11.80 8.02 -10.19
N ALA A 150 11.88 8.63 -9.00
CA ALA A 150 12.63 8.10 -7.88
C ALA A 150 12.15 6.70 -7.44
N LEU A 151 10.84 6.43 -7.51
CA LEU A 151 10.29 5.11 -7.16
C LEU A 151 10.67 4.06 -8.21
N LYS A 152 10.65 4.44 -9.49
CA LYS A 152 11.03 3.58 -10.61
C LYS A 152 12.52 3.18 -10.51
N GLU A 153 13.39 4.13 -10.18
CA GLU A 153 14.83 3.91 -10.02
C GLU A 153 15.17 3.00 -8.84
N GLN A 154 14.33 2.99 -7.79
CA GLN A 154 14.52 2.17 -6.59
C GLN A 154 14.01 0.73 -6.73
N LEU A 155 13.45 0.34 -7.89
CA LEU A 155 13.09 -1.06 -8.15
C LEU A 155 14.33 -1.93 -8.33
N ALA A 156 14.36 -3.08 -7.68
CA ALA A 156 15.30 -4.15 -7.96
C ALA A 156 15.14 -4.70 -9.40
N PRO A 157 16.16 -5.34 -10.00
CA PRO A 157 15.97 -6.11 -11.23
C PRO A 157 14.84 -7.14 -11.06
N GLY A 158 13.86 -7.13 -11.99
CA GLY A 158 12.65 -7.95 -11.89
C GLY A 158 11.62 -7.44 -10.87
N GLY A 159 11.89 -6.31 -10.21
CA GLY A 159 10.98 -5.68 -9.25
C GLY A 159 9.73 -5.11 -9.91
N ARG A 160 8.70 -4.89 -9.10
CA ARG A 160 7.39 -4.36 -9.51
C ARG A 160 6.96 -3.18 -8.67
N LEU A 161 6.30 -2.24 -9.31
CA LEU A 161 5.70 -1.08 -8.65
C LEU A 161 4.24 -0.96 -9.09
N ILE A 162 3.32 -0.74 -8.12
CA ILE A 162 1.93 -0.42 -8.41
C ILE A 162 1.59 0.95 -7.83
N VAL A 163 0.97 1.79 -8.65
CA VAL A 163 0.66 3.18 -8.30
C VAL A 163 -0.64 3.64 -8.98
N PRO A 164 -1.53 4.35 -8.26
CA PRO A 164 -2.62 5.07 -8.89
C PRO A 164 -2.08 6.28 -9.64
N VAL A 165 -2.36 6.41 -10.94
CA VAL A 165 -1.91 7.52 -11.77
C VAL A 165 -3.09 8.23 -12.40
N GLY A 166 -3.08 9.55 -12.34
CA GLY A 166 -4.09 10.44 -12.93
C GLY A 166 -4.41 11.61 -12.02
N GLY A 167 -5.19 12.56 -12.54
CA GLY A 167 -5.73 13.70 -11.78
C GLY A 167 -7.08 13.36 -11.16
N ALA A 168 -8.17 13.88 -11.76
CA ALA A 168 -9.53 13.54 -11.34
C ALA A 168 -9.88 12.08 -11.64
N ASP A 169 -9.42 11.57 -12.77
CA ASP A 169 -9.57 10.18 -13.18
C ASP A 169 -8.24 9.45 -12.98
N GLN A 170 -8.21 8.53 -12.02
CA GLN A 170 -7.03 7.73 -11.70
C GLN A 170 -7.23 6.28 -12.13
N ARG A 171 -6.16 5.66 -12.62
CA ARG A 171 -6.11 4.22 -12.90
C ARG A 171 -4.89 3.59 -12.26
N LEU A 172 -4.98 2.32 -11.91
CA LEU A 172 -3.83 1.57 -11.43
C LEU A 172 -2.84 1.35 -12.58
N LEU A 173 -1.58 1.69 -12.35
CA LEU A 173 -0.44 1.41 -13.21
C LEU A 173 0.48 0.43 -12.52
N LEU A 174 0.71 -0.73 -13.14
CA LEU A 174 1.74 -1.68 -12.75
C LEU A 174 2.96 -1.47 -13.65
N VAL A 175 4.12 -1.29 -13.02
CA VAL A 175 5.42 -1.16 -13.68
C VAL A 175 6.29 -2.34 -13.28
N GLU A 176 6.84 -3.04 -14.26
CA GLU A 176 7.74 -4.18 -14.09
C GLU A 176 9.12 -3.85 -14.66
N ARG A 177 10.16 -3.95 -13.84
CA ARG A 177 11.53 -3.73 -14.29
C ARG A 177 12.07 -4.99 -14.99
N GLN A 178 12.43 -4.85 -16.27
CA GLN A 178 13.00 -5.92 -17.11
C GLN A 178 14.41 -5.51 -17.56
N GLY A 179 15.40 -5.82 -16.72
CA GLY A 179 16.78 -5.34 -16.93
C GLY A 179 16.83 -3.80 -16.84
N ASN A 180 17.20 -3.16 -17.96
CA ASN A 180 17.25 -1.70 -18.08
C ASN A 180 15.92 -1.09 -18.59
N ASN A 181 14.96 -1.92 -18.99
CA ASN A 181 13.66 -1.51 -19.50
C ASN A 181 12.58 -1.64 -18.44
N PHE A 182 11.44 -0.98 -18.70
CA PHE A 182 10.26 -1.04 -17.85
C PHE A 182 9.04 -1.33 -18.71
N ARG A 183 8.26 -2.33 -18.29
CA ARG A 183 6.96 -2.64 -18.88
C ARG A 183 5.88 -2.01 -18.02
N GLU A 184 4.96 -1.30 -18.65
CA GLU A 184 3.83 -0.64 -18.01
C GLU A 184 2.52 -1.32 -18.43
N THR A 185 1.66 -1.61 -17.45
CA THR A 185 0.34 -2.22 -17.68
C THR A 185 -0.71 -1.47 -16.86
N TRP A 186 -1.74 -0.98 -17.53
CA TRP A 186 -2.84 -0.24 -16.95
C TRP A 186 -3.99 -1.16 -16.55
N PHE A 187 -4.56 -0.91 -15.38
CA PHE A 187 -5.68 -1.67 -14.83
C PHE A 187 -6.89 -0.75 -14.58
N GLU A 188 -7.79 -1.17 -13.71
CA GLU A 188 -9.05 -0.54 -13.39
C GLU A 188 -8.91 0.89 -12.85
N ALA A 189 -10.00 1.65 -12.97
CA ALA A 189 -10.13 2.96 -12.36
C ALA A 189 -10.20 2.85 -10.83
N VAL A 190 -9.55 3.79 -10.15
CA VAL A 190 -9.51 3.89 -8.68
C VAL A 190 -9.61 5.35 -8.23
N ARG A 191 -9.78 5.56 -6.91
CA ARG A 191 -9.79 6.90 -6.34
C ARG A 191 -8.94 6.93 -5.07
N PHE A 192 -7.87 7.69 -5.11
CA PHE A 192 -6.96 7.91 -3.99
C PHE A 192 -6.80 9.40 -3.68
N VAL A 193 -6.44 9.69 -2.44
CA VAL A 193 -5.93 11.00 -2.05
C VAL A 193 -4.66 11.33 -2.82
N PRO A 194 -4.34 12.61 -3.09
CA PRO A 194 -3.17 12.96 -3.90
C PRO A 194 -1.85 12.61 -3.20
N LEU A 195 -0.87 12.16 -3.98
CA LEU A 195 0.52 12.02 -3.56
C LEU A 195 1.13 13.44 -3.49
N LEU A 196 1.42 13.90 -2.28
CA LEU A 196 2.00 15.20 -2.04
C LEU A 196 3.47 15.05 -1.59
N GLY A 197 4.32 15.98 -2.03
CA GLY A 197 5.72 16.07 -1.60
C GLY A 197 5.87 16.71 -0.22
N GLY A 198 7.08 16.57 0.36
CA GLY A 198 7.44 17.10 1.66
C GLY A 198 6.86 16.31 2.84
N THR A 199 7.24 16.71 4.05
CA THR A 199 6.73 16.14 5.33
C THR A 199 6.06 17.22 6.16
N GLU A 200 5.09 16.86 6.99
CA GLU A 200 4.38 17.73 7.94
C GLU A 200 4.10 17.01 9.28
#